data_4466eba1715a0a6302eb122b1a3e29c6
#
_entry.id   4466eba1715a0a6302eb122b1a3e29c6
#
_cell.length_a   1.000
_cell.length_b   1.000
_cell.length_c   1.000
_cell.angle_alpha   90.00
_cell.angle_beta   90.00
_cell.angle_gamma   90.00
#
_symmetry.space_group_name_H-M   'P 1'
#
loop_
_entity.id
_entity.type
_entity.pdbx_description
1 polymer ?
#
loop_
_entity_poly.entity_id
_entity_poly.type
_entity_poly.pdbx_seq_one_letter_code
_entity_poly.pdbx_strand_id
1 'polypeptide(L)'
;MELLNTHPIKKSDLGFHGNLFGGKILAWVDSAASGLAMQLCDSPRLVTIALDECRFIKPGKEGQLLKIYGKPLKVGNTSLTLYLEARSHSVYTGIQTVILHTSITFVRIDEEGNPIPISDRAKNRINQIISGNLDNLDKTI
;
A
#
# COMPACT_ATOMS: atom_id res chain seq x y z
N MET A 1 7.82 8.26 -2.56
CA MET A 1 6.63 7.48 -2.21
C MET A 1 5.46 8.40 -1.92
N GLU A 2 4.28 7.93 -2.16
CA GLU A 2 3.07 8.70 -1.95
C GLU A 2 2.38 8.30 -0.65
N LEU A 3 1.87 9.28 0.07
CA LEU A 3 1.04 9.04 1.25
C LEU A 3 -0.34 8.56 0.76
N LEU A 4 -0.73 7.36 1.18
CA LEU A 4 -1.99 6.75 0.76
C LEU A 4 -3.09 6.93 1.80
N ASN A 5 -2.79 6.65 3.06
CA ASN A 5 -3.76 6.70 4.15
C ASN A 5 -3.13 7.23 5.43
N THR A 6 -3.97 7.83 6.27
CA THR A 6 -3.60 8.25 7.62
C THR A 6 -4.67 7.78 8.58
N HIS A 7 -4.28 7.03 9.61
CA HIS A 7 -5.19 6.50 10.61
C HIS A 7 -4.75 6.93 12.01
N PRO A 8 -5.59 7.64 12.76
CA PRO A 8 -5.31 7.83 14.19
C PRO A 8 -5.36 6.47 14.90
N ILE A 9 -4.35 6.18 15.72
CA ILE A 9 -4.33 4.93 16.50
C ILE A 9 -5.14 5.15 17.76
N LYS A 10 -6.27 4.45 17.83
CA LYS A 10 -7.20 4.54 18.96
C LYS A 10 -6.98 3.38 19.92
N LYS A 11 -7.47 3.54 21.13
CA LYS A 11 -7.41 2.47 22.14
C LYS A 11 -8.00 1.16 21.63
N SER A 12 -9.07 1.24 20.84
CA SER A 12 -9.73 0.05 20.25
C SER A 12 -8.89 -0.65 19.19
N ASP A 13 -7.81 -0.02 18.72
CA ASP A 13 -6.91 -0.61 17.71
C ASP A 13 -5.76 -1.40 18.37
N LEU A 14 -5.64 -1.35 19.68
CA LEU A 14 -4.54 -1.99 20.39
C LEU A 14 -4.81 -3.48 20.59
N GLY A 15 -3.74 -4.25 20.54
CA GLY A 15 -3.80 -5.66 20.87
C GLY A 15 -3.62 -5.90 22.36
N PHE A 16 -3.58 -7.17 22.72
CA PHE A 16 -3.41 -7.63 24.09
C PHE A 16 -2.16 -7.05 24.76
N HIS A 17 -1.09 -6.83 24.00
CA HIS A 17 0.19 -6.30 24.48
C HIS A 17 0.20 -4.77 24.66
N GLY A 18 -0.92 -4.08 24.40
CA GLY A 18 -1.01 -2.63 24.58
C GLY A 18 -0.46 -1.79 23.42
N ASN A 19 -0.01 -2.41 22.34
CA ASN A 19 0.43 -1.74 21.13
C ASN A 19 -0.56 -1.97 20.01
N LEU A 20 -0.43 -1.20 18.91
CA LEU A 20 -1.27 -1.38 17.74
C LEU A 20 -1.22 -2.84 17.27
N PHE A 21 -2.40 -3.44 17.09
CA PHE A 21 -2.52 -4.84 16.74
C PHE A 21 -2.01 -5.09 15.33
N GLY A 22 -1.13 -6.10 15.17
CA GLY A 22 -0.49 -6.40 13.88
C GLY A 22 -1.49 -6.69 12.77
N GLY A 23 -2.56 -7.42 13.07
CA GLY A 23 -3.60 -7.70 12.09
C GLY A 23 -4.31 -6.45 11.60
N LYS A 24 -4.44 -5.43 12.47
CA LYS A 24 -5.01 -4.14 12.11
C LYS A 24 -4.09 -3.41 11.12
N ILE A 25 -2.78 -3.41 11.40
CA ILE A 25 -1.80 -2.79 10.49
C ILE A 25 -1.87 -3.45 9.13
N LEU A 26 -1.88 -4.78 9.08
CA LEU A 26 -1.94 -5.53 7.81
C LEU A 26 -3.22 -5.22 7.04
N ALA A 27 -4.37 -5.14 7.74
CA ALA A 27 -5.64 -4.81 7.10
C ALA A 27 -5.60 -3.42 6.48
N TRP A 28 -5.07 -2.43 7.20
CA TRP A 28 -4.95 -1.06 6.68
C TRP A 28 -3.96 -0.96 5.52
N VAL A 29 -2.83 -1.68 5.60
CA VAL A 29 -1.82 -1.70 4.54
C VAL A 29 -2.38 -2.35 3.28
N ASP A 30 -3.05 -3.49 3.42
CA ASP A 30 -3.66 -4.18 2.28
C ASP A 30 -4.76 -3.34 1.63
N SER A 31 -5.59 -2.69 2.43
CA SER A 31 -6.64 -1.80 1.92
C SER A 31 -6.05 -0.61 1.15
N ALA A 32 -5.03 0.03 1.70
CA ALA A 32 -4.35 1.16 1.04
C ALA A 32 -3.69 0.71 -0.27
N ALA A 33 -3.03 -0.45 -0.24
CA ALA A 33 -2.38 -1.03 -1.41
C ALA A 33 -3.39 -1.38 -2.49
N SER A 34 -4.53 -1.95 -2.11
CA SER A 34 -5.61 -2.29 -3.06
C SER A 34 -6.11 -1.05 -3.78
N GLY A 35 -6.34 0.04 -3.05
CA GLY A 35 -6.77 1.30 -3.65
C GLY A 35 -5.75 1.85 -4.64
N LEU A 36 -4.47 1.81 -4.29
CA LEU A 36 -3.40 2.23 -5.19
C LEU A 36 -3.33 1.34 -6.43
N ALA A 37 -3.42 0.02 -6.25
CA ALA A 37 -3.40 -0.92 -7.36
C ALA A 37 -4.56 -0.70 -8.33
N MET A 38 -5.76 -0.51 -7.81
CA MET A 38 -6.94 -0.22 -8.63
C MET A 38 -6.77 1.05 -9.44
N GLN A 39 -6.24 2.09 -8.82
CA GLN A 39 -6.01 3.38 -9.47
C GLN A 39 -4.94 3.28 -10.56
N LEU A 40 -3.84 2.57 -10.27
CA LEU A 40 -2.74 2.42 -11.23
C LEU A 40 -3.12 1.54 -12.42
N CYS A 41 -3.90 0.49 -12.19
CA CYS A 41 -4.26 -0.48 -13.22
C CYS A 41 -5.57 -0.13 -13.95
N ASP A 42 -6.25 0.93 -13.56
CA ASP A 42 -7.53 1.34 -14.15
C ASP A 42 -8.57 0.21 -14.10
N SER A 43 -8.60 -0.52 -12.99
CA SER A 43 -9.50 -1.66 -12.83
C SER A 43 -9.85 -1.86 -11.37
N PRO A 44 -11.11 -2.15 -11.03
CA PRO A 44 -11.48 -2.49 -9.66
C PRO A 44 -11.22 -3.96 -9.31
N ARG A 45 -10.87 -4.79 -10.29
CA ARG A 45 -10.74 -6.24 -10.08
C ARG A 45 -9.27 -6.63 -9.94
N LEU A 46 -8.70 -6.25 -8.82
CA LEU A 46 -7.32 -6.59 -8.44
C LEU A 46 -7.39 -7.44 -7.18
N VAL A 47 -6.71 -8.59 -7.19
CA VAL A 47 -6.65 -9.48 -6.03
C VAL A 47 -5.23 -9.59 -5.52
N THR A 48 -5.07 -9.57 -4.19
CA THR A 48 -3.79 -9.78 -3.53
C THR A 48 -3.40 -11.25 -3.65
N ILE A 49 -2.23 -11.52 -4.21
CA ILE A 49 -1.74 -12.90 -4.36
C ILE A 49 -0.51 -13.18 -3.52
N ALA A 50 0.22 -12.18 -3.08
CA ALA A 50 1.44 -12.41 -2.28
C ALA A 50 1.79 -11.19 -1.44
N LEU A 51 2.30 -11.45 -0.24
CA LEU A 51 2.99 -10.48 0.61
C LEU A 51 4.40 -11.02 0.81
N ASP A 52 5.42 -10.21 0.48
CA ASP A 52 6.82 -10.60 0.63
C ASP A 52 7.47 -9.83 1.77
N GLU A 53 8.25 -10.55 2.58
CA GLU A 53 9.10 -9.96 3.62
C GLU A 53 8.37 -8.95 4.50
N CYS A 54 7.22 -9.35 5.03
CA CYS A 54 6.49 -8.50 5.95
C CYS A 54 7.11 -8.59 7.35
N ARG A 55 7.72 -7.50 7.80
CA ARG A 55 8.37 -7.44 9.11
C ARG A 55 7.78 -6.31 9.95
N PHE A 56 7.46 -6.63 11.20
CA PHE A 56 7.05 -5.65 12.20
C PHE A 56 8.30 -5.18 12.92
N ILE A 57 8.74 -3.95 12.63
CA ILE A 57 10.04 -3.44 13.08
C ILE A 57 9.92 -2.75 14.43
N LYS A 58 8.85 -1.96 14.60
CA LYS A 58 8.60 -1.16 15.80
C LYS A 58 7.12 -1.21 16.15
N PRO A 59 6.75 -1.00 17.42
CA PRO A 59 5.34 -0.95 17.81
C PRO A 59 4.70 0.39 17.46
N GLY A 60 3.40 0.38 17.17
CA GLY A 60 2.58 1.58 17.10
C GLY A 60 1.90 1.82 18.43
N LYS A 61 1.76 3.08 18.83
CA LYS A 61 1.22 3.48 20.14
C LYS A 61 -0.07 4.27 19.99
N GLU A 62 -0.95 4.15 20.97
CA GLU A 62 -2.14 4.98 21.06
C GLU A 62 -1.77 6.46 21.01
N GLY A 63 -2.56 7.24 20.26
CA GLY A 63 -2.34 8.68 20.12
C GLY A 63 -1.40 9.07 19.00
N GLN A 64 -0.67 8.13 18.43
CA GLN A 64 0.10 8.38 17.22
C GLN A 64 -0.81 8.24 15.98
N LEU A 65 -0.33 8.77 14.86
CA LEU A 65 -0.95 8.51 13.57
C LEU A 65 -0.19 7.37 12.90
N LEU A 66 -0.93 6.47 12.22
CA LEU A 66 -0.31 5.52 11.32
C LEU A 66 -0.45 6.06 9.91
N LYS A 67 0.67 6.30 9.25
CA LYS A 67 0.71 6.78 7.87
C LYS A 67 1.24 5.68 6.96
N ILE A 68 0.51 5.43 5.89
CA ILE A 68 0.86 4.38 4.94
C ILE A 68 1.27 5.02 3.62
N TYR A 69 2.48 4.70 3.20
CA TYR A 69 3.08 5.18 1.96
C TYR A 69 3.24 4.01 0.99
N GLY A 70 3.16 4.29 -0.29
CA GLY A 70 3.31 3.27 -1.31
C GLY A 70 3.87 3.79 -2.60
N LYS A 71 4.43 2.88 -3.38
CA LYS A 71 4.90 3.14 -4.73
C LYS A 71 4.91 1.85 -5.54
N PRO A 72 4.76 1.92 -6.86
CA PRO A 72 4.93 0.74 -7.69
C PRO A 72 6.40 0.35 -7.78
N LEU A 73 6.67 -0.96 -7.76
CA LEU A 73 8.00 -1.53 -7.96
C LEU A 73 8.16 -2.08 -9.37
N LYS A 74 7.16 -2.82 -9.84
CA LYS A 74 7.18 -3.40 -11.18
C LYS A 74 5.78 -3.74 -11.64
N VAL A 75 5.59 -3.75 -12.94
CA VAL A 75 4.35 -4.21 -13.57
C VAL A 75 4.69 -5.33 -14.56
N GLY A 76 3.95 -6.44 -14.45
CA GLY A 76 4.03 -7.54 -15.41
C GLY A 76 2.87 -7.50 -16.38
N ASN A 77 2.60 -8.63 -17.02
CA ASN A 77 1.48 -8.69 -17.96
C ASN A 77 0.13 -8.61 -17.24
N THR A 78 -0.07 -9.42 -16.20
CA THR A 78 -1.31 -9.47 -15.42
C THR A 78 -1.14 -8.96 -14.01
N SER A 79 0.09 -8.65 -13.58
CA SER A 79 0.43 -8.39 -12.18
C SER A 79 1.06 -7.03 -11.97
N LEU A 80 0.88 -6.52 -10.75
CA LEU A 80 1.50 -5.29 -10.27
C LEU A 80 2.06 -5.56 -8.88
N THR A 81 3.32 -5.20 -8.66
CA THR A 81 3.94 -5.28 -7.33
C THR A 81 4.17 -3.89 -6.79
N LEU A 82 3.67 -3.66 -5.59
CA LEU A 82 3.81 -2.39 -4.86
C LEU A 82 4.72 -2.57 -3.65
N TYR A 83 5.46 -1.51 -3.32
CA TYR A 83 6.14 -1.39 -2.04
C TYR A 83 5.28 -0.54 -1.11
N LEU A 84 5.05 -1.03 0.09
CA LEU A 84 4.26 -0.34 1.13
C LEU A 84 5.10 -0.15 2.37
N GLU A 85 4.92 1.00 3.01
CA GLU A 85 5.62 1.35 4.24
C GLU A 85 4.64 2.00 5.20
N ALA A 86 4.53 1.43 6.40
CA ALA A 86 3.70 1.98 7.45
C ALA A 86 4.61 2.67 8.47
N ARG A 87 4.29 3.92 8.80
CA ARG A 87 5.06 4.73 9.74
C ARG A 87 4.16 5.21 10.87
N SER A 88 4.69 5.15 12.09
CA SER A 88 4.08 5.89 13.19
C SER A 88 4.53 7.35 13.09
N HIS A 89 3.61 8.26 13.38
CA HIS A 89 3.86 9.69 13.32
C HIS A 89 3.46 10.31 14.66
N SER A 90 4.43 10.92 15.35
CA SER A 90 4.14 11.67 16.57
C SER A 90 3.52 13.00 16.22
N VAL A 91 2.32 13.27 16.73
CA VAL A 91 1.65 14.55 16.49
C VAL A 91 2.34 15.70 17.25
N TYR A 92 3.13 15.38 18.26
CA TYR A 92 3.84 16.40 19.05
C TYR A 92 5.13 16.85 18.40
N THR A 93 5.85 15.96 17.76
CA THR A 93 7.19 16.26 17.22
C THR A 93 7.25 16.21 15.70
N GLY A 94 6.29 15.55 15.05
CA GLY A 94 6.33 15.29 13.62
C GLY A 94 7.30 14.17 13.22
N ILE A 95 7.98 13.57 14.19
CA ILE A 95 8.92 12.47 13.90
C ILE A 95 8.17 11.25 13.45
N GLN A 96 8.63 10.66 12.34
CA GLN A 96 8.08 9.42 11.80
C GLN A 96 9.05 8.27 11.99
N THR A 97 8.51 7.09 12.30
CA THR A 97 9.29 5.88 12.49
C THR A 97 8.66 4.76 11.68
N VAL A 98 9.45 4.10 10.86
CA VAL A 98 8.95 2.94 10.09
C VAL A 98 8.64 1.82 11.05
N ILE A 99 7.40 1.34 11.04
CA ILE A 99 6.96 0.23 11.89
C ILE A 99 6.75 -1.07 11.11
N LEU A 100 6.52 -0.96 9.79
CA LEU A 100 6.35 -2.12 8.94
C LEU A 100 6.65 -1.72 7.49
N HIS A 101 7.28 -2.62 6.75
CA HIS A 101 7.33 -2.51 5.30
C HIS A 101 7.11 -3.88 4.68
N THR A 102 6.59 -3.88 3.46
CA THR A 102 6.34 -5.12 2.71
C THR A 102 6.17 -4.79 1.24
N SER A 103 6.27 -5.82 0.41
CA SER A 103 5.86 -5.74 -0.99
C SER A 103 4.63 -6.59 -1.19
N ILE A 104 3.65 -6.05 -1.90
CA ILE A 104 2.39 -6.75 -2.18
C ILE A 104 2.23 -6.87 -3.68
N THR A 105 1.90 -8.08 -4.13
CA THR A 105 1.64 -8.34 -5.55
C THR A 105 0.16 -8.57 -5.76
N PHE A 106 -0.39 -7.87 -6.76
CA PHE A 106 -1.78 -7.98 -7.19
C PHE A 106 -1.85 -8.54 -8.59
N VAL A 107 -2.95 -9.22 -8.89
CA VAL A 107 -3.25 -9.71 -10.23
C VAL A 107 -4.60 -9.17 -10.66
N ARG A 108 -4.67 -8.67 -11.91
CA ARG A 108 -5.93 -8.27 -12.50
C ARG A 108 -6.70 -9.51 -12.93
N ILE A 109 -7.98 -9.57 -12.56
CA ILE A 109 -8.86 -10.68 -12.91
C ILE A 109 -10.11 -10.20 -13.64
N ASP A 110 -10.73 -11.09 -14.40
CA ASP A 110 -12.03 -10.86 -15.01
C ASP A 110 -13.17 -11.23 -14.03
N GLU A 111 -14.40 -11.19 -14.52
CA GLU A 111 -15.58 -11.47 -13.68
C GLU A 111 -15.62 -12.92 -13.20
N GLU A 112 -15.00 -13.83 -13.92
CA GLU A 112 -14.92 -15.25 -13.56
C GLU A 112 -13.72 -15.58 -12.68
N GLY A 113 -12.89 -14.58 -12.37
CA GLY A 113 -11.71 -14.77 -11.53
C GLY A 113 -10.46 -15.19 -12.28
N ASN A 114 -10.46 -15.16 -13.60
CA ASN A 114 -9.30 -15.52 -14.40
C ASN A 114 -8.36 -14.33 -14.60
N PRO A 115 -7.03 -14.53 -14.52
CA PRO A 115 -6.09 -13.44 -14.78
C PRO A 115 -6.25 -12.89 -16.20
N ILE A 116 -6.26 -11.55 -16.30
CA ILE A 116 -6.30 -10.86 -17.59
C ILE A 116 -5.23 -9.77 -17.62
N PRO A 117 -4.74 -9.40 -18.81
CA PRO A 117 -3.68 -8.40 -18.91
C PRO A 117 -4.10 -7.03 -18.38
N ILE A 118 -3.18 -6.37 -17.70
CA ILE A 118 -3.28 -4.95 -17.39
C ILE A 118 -3.18 -4.19 -18.72
N SER A 119 -3.97 -3.13 -18.89
CA SER A 119 -3.98 -2.39 -20.14
C SER A 119 -2.61 -1.79 -20.48
N ASP A 120 -2.31 -1.64 -21.75
CA ASP A 120 -1.04 -1.03 -22.18
C ASP A 120 -0.90 0.40 -21.66
N ARG A 121 -2.00 1.15 -21.66
CA ARG A 121 -2.03 2.50 -21.10
C ARG A 121 -1.60 2.51 -19.64
N ALA A 122 -2.14 1.61 -18.85
CA ALA A 122 -1.81 1.50 -17.41
C ALA A 122 -0.36 1.06 -17.25
N LYS A 123 0.09 0.04 -17.99
CA LYS A 123 1.49 -0.42 -17.95
C LYS A 123 2.47 0.70 -18.25
N ASN A 124 2.20 1.47 -19.31
CA ASN A 124 3.08 2.59 -19.69
C ASN A 124 3.14 3.65 -18.60
N ARG A 125 2.00 4.01 -18.03
CA ARG A 125 1.94 4.99 -16.94
C ARG A 125 2.70 4.50 -15.72
N ILE A 126 2.50 3.24 -15.33
CA ILE A 126 3.19 2.65 -14.17
C ILE A 126 4.69 2.66 -14.39
N ASN A 127 5.16 2.26 -15.57
CA ASN A 127 6.59 2.27 -15.90
C ASN A 127 7.18 3.67 -15.88
N GLN A 128 6.42 4.68 -16.27
CA GLN A 128 6.86 6.07 -16.19
C GLN A 128 7.00 6.53 -14.74
N ILE A 129 6.06 6.13 -13.87
CA ILE A 129 6.16 6.41 -12.44
C ILE A 129 7.40 5.75 -11.84
N ILE A 130 7.61 4.47 -12.16
CA ILE A 130 8.78 3.71 -11.66
C ILE A 130 10.08 4.37 -12.10
N SER A 131 10.15 4.86 -13.33
CA SER A 131 11.35 5.50 -13.87
C SER A 131 11.55 6.94 -13.40
N GLY A 132 10.58 7.50 -12.66
CA GLY A 132 10.63 8.89 -12.19
C GLY A 132 10.18 9.93 -13.19
N ASN A 133 9.61 9.52 -14.32
CA ASN A 133 9.13 10.45 -15.37
C ASN A 133 7.76 11.03 -15.05
N LEU A 134 6.99 10.38 -14.14
CA LEU A 134 5.74 10.89 -13.62
C LEU A 134 5.81 10.87 -12.11
N ASP A 135 5.37 11.94 -11.48
CA ASP A 135 5.25 12.01 -10.04
C ASP A 135 3.87 11.48 -9.65
N ASN A 136 3.86 10.57 -8.67
CA ASN A 136 2.66 10.06 -8.01
C ASN A 136 1.56 9.57 -8.97
N LEU A 137 0.30 9.84 -8.65
CA LEU A 137 -0.87 9.23 -9.29
C LEU A 137 -1.58 10.18 -10.24
N ASP A 138 -0.94 11.27 -10.64
CA ASP A 138 -1.60 12.27 -11.46
C ASP A 138 -1.97 11.69 -12.83
N LYS A 139 -3.27 11.70 -13.12
CA LYS A 139 -3.83 11.30 -14.40
C LYS A 139 -4.31 12.48 -15.22
N THR A 140 -4.14 13.66 -14.72
CA THR A 140 -4.55 14.88 -15.41
C THR A 140 -3.60 15.15 -16.56
N ILE A 141 -4.11 15.25 -17.73
CA ILE A 141 -3.29 15.47 -18.89
C ILE A 141 -3.80 16.65 -19.65
#